data_ee689a1b9ed3b956b94b05e42687e402
#
_entry.id   ee689a1b9ed3b956b94b05e42687e402
#
_cell.length_a   1.000
_cell.length_b   1.000
_cell.length_c   1.000
_cell.angle_alpha   90.00
_cell.angle_beta   90.00
_cell.angle_gamma   90.00
#
_symmetry.space_group_name_H-M   'P 1'
#
loop_
_entity.id
_entity.type
_entity.pdbx_description
1 polymer ?
#
loop_
_entity_poly.entity_id
_entity_poly.type
_entity_poly.pdbx_seq_one_letter_code
_entity_poly.pdbx_strand_id
1 'polypeptide(L)' 'MSLSLRAWRRVKEISQEDMAKSLKIHINTYQKWEKRPETIAIGNAIKISEILGVSLNDIVFVSDEG' A
#
# COMPACT_ATOMS: atom_id res chain seq x y z
N MET A 1 -1.13 3.33 15.36
CA MET A 1 -1.08 1.88 15.07
C MET A 1 -0.42 1.65 13.73
N SER A 2 0.55 0.75 13.66
CA SER A 2 1.27 0.47 12.42
C SER A 2 0.82 -0.87 11.84
N LEU A 3 0.39 -0.84 10.60
CA LEU A 3 -0.04 -2.03 9.89
C LEU A 3 0.65 -2.09 8.53
N SER A 4 0.73 -3.28 7.96
CA SER A 4 1.24 -3.44 6.61
C SER A 4 0.29 -2.77 5.62
N LEU A 5 0.78 -2.52 4.41
CA LEU A 5 -0.05 -1.96 3.34
C LEU A 5 -1.29 -2.82 3.12
N ARG A 6 -1.09 -4.14 3.02
CA ARG A 6 -2.19 -5.07 2.80
C ARG A 6 -3.22 -4.99 3.92
N ALA A 7 -2.76 -4.93 5.17
CA ALA A 7 -3.65 -4.89 6.32
C ALA A 7 -4.47 -3.61 6.33
N TRP A 8 -3.83 -2.47 6.06
CA TRP A 8 -4.55 -1.19 5.98
C TRP A 8 -5.61 -1.21 4.89
N ARG A 9 -5.25 -1.76 3.71
CA ARG A 9 -6.20 -1.84 2.62
C ARG A 9 -7.44 -2.64 3.02
N ARG A 10 -7.23 -3.75 3.72
CA ARG A 10 -8.35 -4.58 4.17
C ARG A 10 -9.19 -3.88 5.23
N VAL A 11 -8.54 -3.18 6.15
CA VAL A 11 -9.26 -2.40 7.15
C VAL A 11 -10.17 -1.37 6.50
N LYS A 12 -9.70 -0.75 5.42
CA LYS A 12 -10.47 0.27 4.70
C LYS A 12 -11.41 -0.34 3.67
N GLU A 13 -11.42 -1.66 3.52
CA GLU A 13 -12.30 -2.38 2.60
C GLU A 13 -12.13 -1.93 1.15
N ILE A 14 -10.89 -1.74 0.75
CA ILE A 14 -10.55 -1.35 -0.63
C ILE A 14 -9.94 -2.55 -1.32
N SER A 15 -10.42 -2.86 -2.54
CA SER A 15 -9.86 -3.97 -3.31
C SER A 15 -8.51 -3.59 -3.89
N GLN A 16 -7.70 -4.60 -4.24
CA GLN A 16 -6.43 -4.35 -4.92
C GLN A 16 -6.66 -3.64 -6.24
N GLU A 17 -7.73 -4.00 -6.93
CA GLU A 17 -8.06 -3.38 -8.20
C GLU A 17 -8.34 -1.88 -8.01
N ASP A 18 -9.10 -1.54 -6.99
CA ASP A 18 -9.41 -0.14 -6.73
C ASP A 18 -8.18 0.65 -6.33
N MET A 19 -7.30 0.04 -5.54
CA MET A 19 -6.03 0.71 -5.19
C MET A 19 -5.20 0.97 -6.44
N ALA A 20 -5.10 -0.02 -7.32
CA ALA A 20 -4.33 0.14 -8.55
C ALA A 20 -4.91 1.26 -9.42
N LYS A 21 -6.23 1.31 -9.53
CA LYS A 21 -6.90 2.37 -10.30
C LYS A 21 -6.63 3.73 -9.71
N SER A 22 -6.73 3.85 -8.40
CA SER A 22 -6.48 5.13 -7.72
C SER A 22 -5.04 5.59 -7.91
N LEU A 23 -4.11 4.66 -7.97
CA LEU A 23 -2.69 4.95 -8.16
C LEU A 23 -2.32 5.07 -9.64
N LYS A 24 -3.25 4.75 -10.55
CA LYS A 24 -3.03 4.77 -12.00
C LYS A 24 -1.90 3.84 -12.40
N ILE A 25 -1.90 2.65 -11.83
CA ILE A 25 -0.92 1.61 -12.15
C ILE A 25 -1.64 0.31 -12.48
N HIS A 26 -0.93 -0.61 -13.08
CA HIS A 26 -1.45 -1.93 -13.36
C HIS A 26 -1.60 -2.73 -12.07
N ILE A 27 -2.63 -3.57 -11.98
CA ILE A 27 -2.86 -4.35 -10.78
C ILE A 27 -1.68 -5.26 -10.44
N ASN A 28 -0.98 -5.78 -11.46
CA ASN A 28 0.19 -6.61 -11.20
C ASN A 28 1.28 -5.84 -10.46
N THR A 29 1.46 -4.58 -10.80
CA THR A 29 2.42 -3.71 -10.12
C THR A 29 2.00 -3.51 -8.66
N TYR A 30 0.72 -3.26 -8.45
CA TYR A 30 0.23 -3.05 -7.09
C TYR A 30 0.40 -4.31 -6.24
N GLN A 31 0.10 -5.48 -6.83
CA GLN A 31 0.25 -6.74 -6.11
C GLN A 31 1.70 -6.98 -5.68
N LYS A 32 2.65 -6.62 -6.53
CA LYS A 32 4.08 -6.70 -6.18
C LYS A 32 4.38 -5.79 -5.00
N TRP A 33 3.78 -4.62 -4.97
CA TRP A 33 4.01 -3.67 -3.88
C TRP A 33 3.52 -4.22 -2.54
N GLU A 34 2.42 -4.98 -2.54
CA GLU A 34 1.97 -5.58 -1.28
C GLU A 34 2.90 -6.68 -0.82
N LYS A 35 3.50 -7.41 -1.76
CA LYS A 35 4.46 -8.45 -1.41
C LYS A 35 5.80 -7.88 -0.97
N ARG A 36 6.23 -6.82 -1.62
CA ARG A 36 7.53 -6.19 -1.35
C ARG A 36 7.36 -4.68 -1.21
N PRO A 37 6.76 -4.25 -0.11
CA PRO A 37 6.48 -2.82 0.05
C PRO A 37 7.74 -1.96 0.14
N GLU A 38 8.88 -2.57 0.45
CA GLU A 38 10.14 -1.84 0.49
C GLU A 38 10.58 -1.34 -0.88
N THR A 39 9.98 -1.86 -1.96
CA THR A 39 10.32 -1.42 -3.31
C THR A 39 9.52 -0.20 -3.76
N ILE A 40 8.57 0.25 -2.96
CA ILE A 40 7.71 1.38 -3.32
C ILE A 40 8.49 2.68 -3.16
N ALA A 41 8.52 3.49 -4.23
CA ALA A 41 9.16 4.81 -4.16
C ALA A 41 8.40 5.71 -3.19
N ILE A 42 9.12 6.63 -2.55
CA ILE A 42 8.51 7.47 -1.51
C ILE A 42 7.32 8.29 -2.04
N GLY A 43 7.40 8.76 -3.27
CA GLY A 43 6.29 9.50 -3.85
C GLY A 43 5.01 8.67 -3.95
N ASN A 44 5.17 7.41 -4.30
CA ASN A 44 4.02 6.51 -4.38
C ASN A 44 3.53 6.12 -2.98
N ALA A 45 4.44 5.98 -2.03
CA ALA A 45 4.07 5.68 -0.65
C ALA A 45 3.20 6.80 -0.08
N ILE A 46 3.54 8.05 -0.38
CA ILE A 46 2.76 9.21 0.07
C ILE A 46 1.36 9.16 -0.52
N LYS A 47 1.24 8.85 -1.82
CA LYS A 47 -0.07 8.74 -2.46
C LYS A 47 -0.91 7.64 -1.83
N ILE A 48 -0.27 6.52 -1.50
CA ILE A 48 -0.95 5.40 -0.86
C ILE A 48 -1.49 5.84 0.50
N SER A 49 -0.69 6.55 1.28
CA SER A 49 -1.14 7.01 2.60
C SER A 49 -2.35 7.93 2.47
N GLU A 50 -2.36 8.78 1.46
CA GLU A 50 -3.48 9.68 1.21
C GLU A 50 -4.75 8.92 0.83
N ILE A 51 -4.61 7.93 -0.04
CA ILE A 51 -5.76 7.11 -0.46
C ILE A 51 -6.34 6.36 0.73
N LEU A 52 -5.47 5.82 1.58
CA LEU A 52 -5.91 5.08 2.77
C LEU A 52 -6.39 5.98 3.89
N GLY A 53 -6.04 7.26 3.84
CA GLY A 53 -6.42 8.18 4.89
C GLY A 53 -5.70 7.95 6.20
N VAL A 54 -4.45 7.48 6.14
CA VAL A 54 -3.63 7.25 7.33
C VAL A 54 -2.29 7.92 7.16
N SER A 55 -1.60 8.14 8.27
CA SER A 55 -0.27 8.73 8.24
C SER A 55 0.72 7.76 7.60
N LEU A 56 1.65 8.31 6.83
CA LEU A 56 2.72 7.50 6.25
C LEU A 56 3.46 6.71 7.33
N ASN A 57 3.61 7.29 8.51
CA ASN A 57 4.30 6.63 9.63
C ASN A 57 3.55 5.43 10.18
N ASP A 58 2.27 5.31 9.86
CA ASP A 58 1.46 4.20 10.34
C ASP A 58 1.45 3.02 9.38
N ILE A 59 2.14 3.12 8.26
CA ILE A 59 2.23 2.04 7.29
C ILE A 59 3.61 1.39 7.38
N VAL A 60 3.64 0.07 7.52
CA VAL A 60 4.88 -0.69 7.54
C VAL A 60 5.26 -1.04 6.10
N PHE A 61 6.39 -0.49 5.64
CA PHE A 61 6.86 -0.70 4.26
C PHE A 61 8.01 -1.70 4.21
N VAL A 62 7.94 -2.73 5.02
CA VAL A 62 8.93 -3.80 4.97
C VAL A 62 8.21 -5.13 4.87
N SER A 63 8.85 -6.07 4.19
CA SER A 63 8.30 -7.40 4.01
C SER A 63 8.29 -8.15 5.35
N ASP A 64 7.22 -8.93 5.57
CA ASP A 64 7.10 -9.77 6.76
C ASP A 64 7.92 -11.04 6.66
N GLU A 65 8.48 -11.31 5.51
CA GLU A 65 9.18 -12.56 5.32
C GLU A 65 10.49 -12.55 6.04
N GLY A 66 10.51 -13.29 7.10
CA GLY A 66 11.72 -13.44 7.87
C GLY A 66 12.70 -14.33 7.20
#